data_91fa6bbc7c5629202b39a0f3aa8cc141
#
_entry.id   91fa6bbc7c5629202b39a0f3aa8cc141
#
_cell.length_a   1.000
_cell.length_b   1.000
_cell.length_c   1.000
_cell.angle_alpha   90.00
_cell.angle_beta   90.00
_cell.angle_gamma   90.00
#
_symmetry.space_group_name_H-M   'P 1'
#
loop_
_entity.id
_entity.type
_entity.pdbx_description
1 polymer ?
#
loop_
_entity_poly.entity_id
_entity_poly.type
_entity_poly.pdbx_seq_one_letter_code
_entity_poly.pdbx_strand_id
1 'polypeptide(L)'
;GVKEGDNVTICMPNTPEGITMVYAVNMIGAICNMVHPLSSEKELEFYINAANSKYILVIDAVFEKILKLKDKTNLKRIIIARASEDMSLPLAGIYWVLNGRKYKIPKGDKVIVMWEDFINGSKNYQGDYYIPRKAYDPAVILYSGGTTGSPKGILLSNLNFNALAIDCTAVIRQAQPGATILSVLPIFHGFGLGVCIHTPLSKGMGVILVPT
;
A
#
# COMPACT_ATOMS: atom_id res chain seq x y z
N GLY A 1 11.64 11.11 8.61
CA GLY A 1 10.83 10.38 8.56
C GLY A 1 9.37 10.38 8.98
N VAL A 2 8.71 9.28 8.68
CA VAL A 2 7.35 8.99 9.15
C VAL A 2 7.38 8.80 10.66
N LYS A 3 6.35 9.30 11.35
CA LYS A 3 6.19 9.19 12.81
C LYS A 3 4.89 8.47 13.15
N GLU A 4 4.77 8.04 14.39
CA GLU A 4 3.52 7.54 14.96
C GLU A 4 2.36 8.52 14.70
N GLY A 5 1.23 8.00 14.24
CA GLY A 5 0.04 8.78 13.89
C GLY A 5 0.09 9.50 12.55
N ASP A 6 1.22 9.51 11.82
CA ASP A 6 1.25 10.02 10.45
C ASP A 6 0.46 9.10 9.51
N ASN A 7 -0.16 9.67 8.48
CA ASN A 7 -0.79 8.90 7.42
C ASN A 7 0.16 8.74 6.23
N VAL A 8 0.23 7.53 5.71
CA VAL A 8 0.99 7.18 4.50
C VAL A 8 0.04 6.66 3.44
N THR A 9 -0.02 7.31 2.31
CA THR A 9 -0.86 6.85 1.19
C THR A 9 -0.19 5.68 0.46
N ILE A 10 -0.95 4.61 0.23
CA ILE A 10 -0.54 3.44 -0.53
C ILE A 10 -1.48 3.32 -1.73
N CYS A 11 -0.97 3.68 -2.91
CA CYS A 11 -1.70 3.71 -4.18
C CYS A 11 -1.12 2.64 -5.11
N MET A 12 -1.32 1.38 -4.72
CA MET A 12 -0.70 0.21 -5.33
C MET A 12 -1.74 -0.85 -5.70
N PRO A 13 -1.51 -1.59 -6.78
CA PRO A 13 -2.22 -2.85 -7.03
C PRO A 13 -1.72 -3.95 -6.06
N ASN A 14 -2.18 -5.18 -6.25
CA ASN A 14 -1.71 -6.34 -5.47
C ASN A 14 -0.26 -6.67 -5.81
N THR A 15 0.67 -6.06 -5.09
CA THR A 15 2.12 -6.28 -5.25
C THR A 15 2.80 -6.49 -3.90
N PRO A 16 3.96 -7.16 -3.86
CA PRO A 16 4.74 -7.35 -2.64
C PRO A 16 5.11 -6.02 -1.97
N GLU A 17 5.46 -4.98 -2.74
CA GLU A 17 5.83 -3.66 -2.21
C GLU A 17 4.66 -3.00 -1.50
N GLY A 18 3.44 -3.09 -2.08
CA GLY A 18 2.22 -2.56 -1.47
C GLY A 18 1.95 -3.20 -0.12
N ILE A 19 2.03 -4.53 -0.04
CA ILE A 19 1.83 -5.29 1.20
C ILE A 19 2.92 -5.00 2.22
N THR A 20 4.18 -5.02 1.80
CA THR A 20 5.33 -4.69 2.66
C THR A 20 5.16 -3.31 3.27
N MET A 21 4.75 -2.32 2.47
CA MET A 21 4.51 -0.96 2.96
C MET A 21 3.38 -0.91 3.98
N VAL A 22 2.28 -1.66 3.81
CA VAL A 22 1.19 -1.71 4.79
C VAL A 22 1.71 -2.13 6.17
N TYR A 23 2.43 -3.24 6.23
CA TYR A 23 2.96 -3.72 7.51
C TYR A 23 4.07 -2.81 8.07
N ALA A 24 4.96 -2.31 7.23
CA ALA A 24 6.01 -1.38 7.66
C ALA A 24 5.43 -0.09 8.26
N VAL A 25 4.39 0.47 7.65
CA VAL A 25 3.68 1.67 8.15
C VAL A 25 3.04 1.37 9.50
N ASN A 26 2.37 0.24 9.65
CA ASN A 26 1.75 -0.13 10.92
C ASN A 26 2.79 -0.43 12.02
N MET A 27 3.93 -1.06 11.69
CA MET A 27 5.00 -1.35 12.65
C MET A 27 5.59 -0.09 13.29
N ILE A 28 5.64 1.02 12.57
CA ILE A 28 6.10 2.31 13.11
C ILE A 28 4.98 3.16 13.69
N GLY A 29 3.79 2.58 13.88
CA GLY A 29 2.65 3.27 14.49
C GLY A 29 1.95 4.28 13.59
N ALA A 30 2.25 4.29 12.30
CA ALA A 30 1.59 5.13 11.30
C ALA A 30 0.35 4.43 10.70
N ILE A 31 -0.45 5.16 9.94
CA ILE A 31 -1.74 4.72 9.43
C ILE A 31 -1.66 4.61 7.90
N CYS A 32 -2.09 3.48 7.34
CA CYS A 32 -2.17 3.29 5.90
C CYS A 32 -3.40 3.97 5.33
N ASN A 33 -3.23 4.88 4.38
CA ASN A 33 -4.31 5.47 3.59
C ASN A 33 -4.35 4.74 2.24
N MET A 34 -5.28 3.78 2.10
CA MET A 34 -5.35 2.90 0.94
C MET A 34 -6.17 3.53 -0.18
N VAL A 35 -5.57 3.66 -1.36
CA VAL A 35 -6.18 4.37 -2.49
C VAL A 35 -6.08 3.56 -3.77
N HIS A 36 -7.16 3.58 -4.56
CA HIS A 36 -7.22 2.86 -5.83
C HIS A 36 -6.26 3.49 -6.87
N PRO A 37 -5.35 2.74 -7.50
CA PRO A 37 -4.41 3.27 -8.49
C PRO A 37 -5.07 3.87 -9.73
N LEU A 38 -6.26 3.37 -10.11
CA LEU A 38 -6.99 3.90 -11.26
C LEU A 38 -7.88 5.11 -10.95
N SER A 39 -7.89 5.60 -9.70
CA SER A 39 -8.60 6.82 -9.35
C SER A 39 -8.21 8.01 -10.24
N SER A 40 -9.16 8.90 -10.47
CA SER A 40 -8.93 10.15 -11.17
C SER A 40 -7.99 11.08 -10.40
N GLU A 41 -7.38 12.07 -11.08
CA GLU A 41 -6.52 13.06 -10.43
C GLU A 41 -7.25 13.81 -9.29
N LYS A 42 -8.55 14.13 -9.48
CA LYS A 42 -9.36 14.81 -8.44
C LYS A 42 -9.61 13.92 -7.22
N GLU A 43 -9.87 12.65 -7.43
CA GLU A 43 -10.05 11.69 -6.33
C GLU A 43 -8.74 11.47 -5.57
N LEU A 44 -7.61 11.31 -6.27
CA LEU A 44 -6.29 11.18 -5.65
C LEU A 44 -5.96 12.42 -4.82
N GLU A 45 -6.18 13.63 -5.34
CA GLU A 45 -6.03 14.89 -4.62
C GLU A 45 -6.89 14.89 -3.34
N PHE A 46 -8.16 14.50 -3.46
CA PHE A 46 -9.07 14.43 -2.32
C PHE A 46 -8.57 13.44 -1.26
N TYR A 47 -8.20 12.21 -1.63
CA TYR A 47 -7.78 11.19 -0.67
C TYR A 47 -6.46 11.54 0.04
N ILE A 48 -5.50 12.10 -0.69
CA ILE A 48 -4.21 12.51 -0.12
C ILE A 48 -4.41 13.66 0.86
N ASN A 49 -5.23 14.65 0.51
CA ASN A 49 -5.50 15.81 1.36
C ASN A 49 -6.39 15.45 2.55
N ALA A 50 -7.44 14.63 2.38
CA ALA A 50 -8.32 14.19 3.45
C ALA A 50 -7.55 13.42 4.54
N ALA A 51 -6.58 12.61 4.14
CA ALA A 51 -5.68 11.93 5.07
C ALA A 51 -4.49 12.80 5.51
N ASN A 52 -4.30 14.00 4.96
CA ASN A 52 -3.12 14.84 5.17
C ASN A 52 -1.81 14.05 5.03
N SER A 53 -1.73 13.20 4.03
CA SER A 53 -0.57 12.33 3.81
C SER A 53 0.63 13.11 3.32
N LYS A 54 1.78 12.90 3.98
CA LYS A 54 3.07 13.48 3.59
C LYS A 54 3.92 12.53 2.75
N TYR A 55 3.57 11.27 2.73
CA TYR A 55 4.30 10.18 2.09
C TYR A 55 3.35 9.34 1.26
N ILE A 56 3.78 8.93 0.09
CA ILE A 56 2.99 8.07 -0.80
C ILE A 56 3.86 7.02 -1.45
N LEU A 57 3.38 5.78 -1.50
CA LEU A 57 3.89 4.72 -2.38
C LEU A 57 2.96 4.58 -3.58
N VAL A 58 3.53 4.61 -4.78
CA VAL A 58 2.79 4.47 -6.03
C VAL A 58 3.48 3.51 -7.00
N ILE A 59 2.70 2.87 -7.85
CA ILE A 59 3.24 2.17 -9.01
C ILE A 59 3.60 3.19 -10.11
N ASP A 60 4.63 2.90 -10.90
CA ASP A 60 5.14 3.77 -11.98
C ASP A 60 4.05 4.25 -12.96
N ALA A 61 3.04 3.41 -13.23
CA ALA A 61 1.92 3.74 -14.10
C ALA A 61 1.04 4.92 -13.59
N VAL A 62 1.06 5.19 -12.28
CA VAL A 62 0.26 6.26 -11.64
C VAL A 62 1.10 7.52 -11.40
N PHE A 63 2.43 7.41 -11.50
CA PHE A 63 3.35 8.47 -11.10
C PHE A 63 3.06 9.83 -11.73
N GLU A 64 2.76 9.88 -13.03
CA GLU A 64 2.48 11.16 -13.73
C GLU A 64 1.28 11.91 -13.13
N LYS A 65 0.23 11.16 -12.69
CA LYS A 65 -0.91 11.77 -12.00
C LYS A 65 -0.49 12.39 -10.67
N ILE A 66 0.34 11.67 -9.89
CA ILE A 66 0.83 12.15 -8.60
C ILE A 66 1.75 13.35 -8.76
N LEU A 67 2.58 13.38 -9.78
CA LEU A 67 3.46 14.51 -10.05
C LEU A 67 2.68 15.82 -10.25
N LYS A 68 1.54 15.77 -10.95
CA LYS A 68 0.65 16.93 -11.13
C LYS A 68 -0.02 17.40 -9.84
N LEU A 69 -0.07 16.54 -8.82
CA LEU A 69 -0.65 16.85 -7.53
C LEU A 69 0.38 17.34 -6.50
N LYS A 70 1.66 17.37 -6.86
CA LYS A 70 2.76 17.76 -5.96
C LYS A 70 2.51 19.11 -5.28
N ASP A 71 2.10 20.10 -6.06
CA ASP A 71 1.86 21.46 -5.56
C ASP A 71 0.45 21.68 -4.96
N LYS A 72 -0.43 20.67 -5.07
CA LYS A 72 -1.80 20.69 -4.54
C LYS A 72 -1.96 19.88 -3.26
N THR A 73 -0.89 19.22 -2.83
CA THR A 73 -0.87 18.32 -1.68
C THR A 73 0.34 18.59 -0.80
N ASN A 74 0.32 18.07 0.44
CA ASN A 74 1.44 18.20 1.38
C ASN A 74 2.51 17.11 1.23
N LEU A 75 2.60 16.47 0.07
CA LEU A 75 3.54 15.37 -0.16
C LEU A 75 5.00 15.82 -0.06
N LYS A 76 5.73 15.20 0.85
CA LYS A 76 7.17 15.42 1.07
C LYS A 76 8.03 14.36 0.41
N ARG A 77 7.47 13.16 0.17
CA ARG A 77 8.17 12.05 -0.45
C ARG A 77 7.21 11.21 -1.27
N ILE A 78 7.61 10.90 -2.49
CA ILE A 78 6.92 10.03 -3.42
C ILE A 78 7.83 8.83 -3.66
N ILE A 79 7.41 7.66 -3.20
CA ILE A 79 8.12 6.40 -3.40
C ILE A 79 7.50 5.72 -4.60
N ILE A 80 8.32 5.28 -5.55
CA ILE A 80 7.84 4.70 -6.81
C ILE A 80 8.34 3.27 -6.90
N ALA A 81 7.40 2.31 -6.95
CA ALA A 81 7.67 0.93 -7.32
C ALA A 81 7.42 0.73 -8.82
N ARG A 82 8.25 -0.06 -9.48
CA ARG A 82 8.04 -0.42 -10.89
C ARG A 82 7.22 -1.70 -10.97
N ALA A 83 6.28 -1.73 -11.89
CA ALA A 83 5.51 -2.95 -12.15
C ALA A 83 6.38 -4.15 -12.58
N SER A 84 7.63 -3.91 -12.99
CA SER A 84 8.58 -4.94 -13.43
C SER A 84 9.52 -5.44 -12.35
N GLU A 85 9.50 -4.91 -11.13
CA GLU A 85 10.49 -5.25 -10.08
C GLU A 85 10.46 -6.74 -9.71
N ASP A 86 9.28 -7.34 -9.63
CA ASP A 86 9.11 -8.74 -9.29
C ASP A 86 8.94 -9.68 -10.51
N MET A 87 9.11 -9.15 -11.72
CA MET A 87 9.02 -9.96 -12.94
C MET A 87 10.32 -10.74 -13.16
N SER A 88 10.22 -11.96 -13.71
CA SER A 88 11.39 -12.67 -14.21
C SER A 88 12.12 -11.84 -15.28
N LEU A 89 13.44 -11.95 -15.38
CA LEU A 89 14.25 -11.17 -16.31
C LEU A 89 13.70 -11.10 -17.75
N PRO A 90 13.23 -12.20 -18.38
CA PRO A 90 12.65 -12.12 -19.72
C PRO A 90 11.36 -11.28 -19.76
N LEU A 91 10.47 -11.43 -18.76
CA LEU A 91 9.22 -10.67 -18.68
C LEU A 91 9.48 -9.20 -18.38
N ALA A 92 10.41 -8.91 -17.48
CA ALA A 92 10.84 -7.53 -17.17
C ALA A 92 11.40 -6.82 -18.43
N GLY A 93 12.18 -7.55 -19.24
CA GLY A 93 12.69 -7.03 -20.52
C GLY A 93 11.59 -6.71 -21.52
N ILE A 94 10.63 -7.61 -21.71
CA ILE A 94 9.45 -7.40 -22.57
C ILE A 94 8.62 -6.22 -22.05
N TYR A 95 8.31 -6.20 -20.75
CA TYR A 95 7.58 -5.10 -20.13
C TYR A 95 8.28 -3.75 -20.36
N TRP A 96 9.62 -3.71 -20.18
CA TRP A 96 10.40 -2.50 -20.40
C TRP A 96 10.32 -2.00 -21.85
N VAL A 97 10.37 -2.89 -22.83
CA VAL A 97 10.25 -2.53 -24.25
C VAL A 97 8.86 -1.96 -24.57
N LEU A 98 7.81 -2.57 -24.02
CA LEU A 98 6.41 -2.20 -24.29
C LEU A 98 5.93 -0.98 -23.50
N ASN A 99 6.33 -0.88 -22.23
CA ASN A 99 5.77 0.09 -21.28
C ASN A 99 6.81 0.94 -20.56
N GLY A 100 8.01 0.42 -20.27
CA GLY A 100 9.00 1.10 -19.43
C GLY A 100 9.55 2.40 -20.02
N ARG A 101 9.40 2.60 -21.33
CA ARG A 101 9.77 3.86 -22.00
C ARG A 101 8.73 4.96 -21.85
N LYS A 102 7.50 4.61 -21.43
CA LYS A 102 6.39 5.57 -21.30
C LYS A 102 6.51 6.42 -20.04
N TYR A 103 7.07 5.86 -18.96
CA TYR A 103 7.12 6.53 -17.66
C TYR A 103 8.47 7.22 -17.47
N LYS A 104 8.49 8.54 -17.67
CA LYS A 104 9.69 9.37 -17.46
C LYS A 104 9.75 9.84 -16.01
N ILE A 105 10.47 9.10 -15.17
CA ILE A 105 10.68 9.48 -13.79
C ILE A 105 11.85 10.47 -13.73
N PRO A 106 11.65 11.70 -13.22
CA PRO A 106 12.71 12.70 -13.12
C PRO A 106 13.85 12.22 -12.20
N LYS A 107 15.08 12.32 -12.70
CA LYS A 107 16.27 12.00 -11.89
C LYS A 107 16.69 13.26 -11.10
N GLY A 108 17.06 13.06 -9.83
CA GLY A 108 17.62 14.13 -8.99
C GLY A 108 16.60 14.98 -8.24
N ASP A 109 15.29 14.72 -8.35
CA ASP A 109 14.30 15.35 -7.48
C ASP A 109 14.36 14.72 -6.08
N LYS A 110 14.63 15.54 -5.07
CA LYS A 110 14.76 15.08 -3.67
C LYS A 110 13.46 14.51 -3.09
N VAL A 111 12.32 14.82 -3.70
CA VAL A 111 10.99 14.34 -3.27
C VAL A 111 10.73 12.93 -3.79
N ILE A 112 11.32 12.56 -4.92
CA ILE A 112 11.09 11.28 -5.61
C ILE A 112 12.17 10.27 -5.21
N VAL A 113 11.76 9.06 -4.83
CA VAL A 113 12.64 7.95 -4.46
C VAL A 113 12.13 6.68 -5.12
N MET A 114 13.00 5.93 -5.78
CA MET A 114 12.67 4.60 -6.28
C MET A 114 12.58 3.61 -5.11
N TRP A 115 11.72 2.60 -5.23
CA TRP A 115 11.53 1.59 -4.19
C TRP A 115 12.85 0.91 -3.79
N GLU A 116 13.67 0.50 -4.76
CA GLU A 116 14.98 -0.09 -4.51
C GLU A 116 15.90 0.83 -3.69
N ASP A 117 15.97 2.11 -4.04
CA ASP A 117 16.78 3.09 -3.33
C ASP A 117 16.23 3.33 -1.91
N PHE A 118 14.91 3.33 -1.76
CA PHE A 118 14.24 3.45 -0.47
C PHE A 118 14.60 2.28 0.46
N ILE A 119 14.53 1.04 -0.04
CA ILE A 119 14.91 -0.16 0.71
C ILE A 119 16.42 -0.17 1.00
N ASN A 120 17.25 0.15 0.00
CA ASN A 120 18.71 0.18 0.18
C ASN A 120 19.15 1.24 1.20
N GLY A 121 18.45 2.37 1.26
CA GLY A 121 18.70 3.43 2.25
C GLY A 121 18.45 3.00 3.70
N SER A 122 17.67 1.94 3.92
CA SER A 122 17.41 1.41 5.26
C SER A 122 18.50 0.50 5.82
N LYS A 123 19.42 -0.02 5.00
CA LYS A 123 20.43 -1.02 5.40
C LYS A 123 21.31 -0.60 6.57
N ASN A 124 21.55 0.69 6.74
CA ASN A 124 22.38 1.24 7.81
C ASN A 124 21.55 1.84 8.96
N TYR A 125 20.22 1.64 8.96
CA TYR A 125 19.39 2.15 10.04
C TYR A 125 19.58 1.33 11.32
N GLN A 126 19.95 2.00 12.42
CA GLN A 126 20.24 1.39 13.72
C GLN A 126 19.20 1.78 14.80
N GLY A 127 18.18 2.56 14.43
CA GLY A 127 17.17 3.00 15.40
C GLY A 127 16.05 1.99 15.59
N ASP A 128 15.29 2.17 16.66
CA ASP A 128 14.06 1.44 16.90
C ASP A 128 13.01 1.85 15.84
N TYR A 129 12.36 0.86 15.29
CA TYR A 129 11.31 1.06 14.28
C TYR A 129 9.97 0.47 14.70
N TYR A 130 9.92 -0.31 15.78
CA TYR A 130 8.71 -0.94 16.25
C TYR A 130 8.06 -0.13 17.36
N ILE A 131 6.80 0.28 17.15
CA ILE A 131 5.97 0.95 18.14
C ILE A 131 4.85 -0.01 18.54
N PRO A 132 4.78 -0.45 19.82
CA PRO A 132 3.70 -1.29 20.30
C PRO A 132 2.34 -0.60 20.12
N ARG A 133 1.38 -1.30 19.50
CA ARG A 133 0.05 -0.77 19.22
C ARG A 133 -1.01 -1.45 20.07
N LYS A 134 -2.03 -0.70 20.45
CA LYS A 134 -3.21 -1.20 21.14
C LYS A 134 -4.26 -1.69 20.13
N ALA A 135 -5.20 -2.49 20.60
CA ALA A 135 -6.27 -3.05 19.79
C ALA A 135 -7.09 -1.99 19.04
N TYR A 136 -7.41 -0.88 19.70
CA TYR A 136 -8.22 0.20 19.13
C TYR A 136 -7.42 1.27 18.40
N ASP A 137 -6.09 1.18 18.34
CA ASP A 137 -5.30 2.14 17.60
C ASP A 137 -5.59 2.04 16.10
N PRO A 138 -5.68 3.19 15.41
CA PRO A 138 -5.90 3.22 13.98
C PRO A 138 -4.80 2.51 13.20
N ALA A 139 -5.18 1.74 12.18
CA ALA A 139 -4.24 1.01 11.33
C ALA A 139 -4.38 1.40 9.85
N VAL A 140 -5.63 1.49 9.37
CA VAL A 140 -5.90 1.66 7.94
C VAL A 140 -7.10 2.58 7.72
N ILE A 141 -7.03 3.43 6.70
CA ILE A 141 -8.15 4.17 6.13
C ILE A 141 -8.53 3.51 4.82
N LEU A 142 -9.79 3.08 4.69
CA LEU A 142 -10.40 2.58 3.45
C LEU A 142 -11.52 3.52 3.03
N TYR A 143 -11.72 3.66 1.72
CA TYR A 143 -12.78 4.52 1.20
C TYR A 143 -13.97 3.70 0.70
N SER A 144 -15.16 4.09 1.14
CA SER A 144 -16.40 3.57 0.57
C SER A 144 -16.92 4.49 -0.52
N GLY A 145 -17.38 3.93 -1.65
CA GLY A 145 -18.17 4.66 -2.62
C GLY A 145 -19.51 5.06 -2.00
N GLY A 146 -19.61 6.31 -1.56
CA GLY A 146 -20.87 6.82 -0.99
C GLY A 146 -21.96 6.91 -2.05
N THR A 147 -23.14 6.40 -1.76
CA THR A 147 -24.36 6.59 -2.58
C THR A 147 -24.81 8.05 -2.61
N THR A 148 -24.21 8.92 -1.79
CA THR A 148 -24.63 10.31 -1.53
C THR A 148 -23.61 11.38 -1.95
N GLY A 149 -22.60 11.06 -2.79
CA GLY A 149 -21.68 12.05 -3.36
C GLY A 149 -20.20 11.83 -3.02
N SER A 150 -19.68 12.43 -1.95
CA SER A 150 -18.24 12.35 -1.65
C SER A 150 -17.84 11.02 -0.99
N PRO A 151 -16.72 10.40 -1.38
CA PRO A 151 -16.20 9.20 -0.73
C PRO A 151 -15.95 9.44 0.76
N LYS A 152 -16.27 8.45 1.59
CA LYS A 152 -16.04 8.51 3.05
C LYS A 152 -14.85 7.64 3.41
N GLY A 153 -13.86 8.21 4.11
CA GLY A 153 -12.76 7.47 4.71
C GLY A 153 -13.22 6.76 5.98
N ILE A 154 -13.11 5.45 5.99
CA ILE A 154 -13.44 4.60 7.14
C ILE A 154 -12.13 4.24 7.82
N LEU A 155 -11.97 4.68 9.07
CA LEU A 155 -10.80 4.38 9.88
C LEU A 155 -10.99 3.03 10.57
N LEU A 156 -10.14 2.07 10.24
CA LEU A 156 -10.14 0.73 10.82
C LEU A 156 -8.97 0.56 11.80
N SER A 157 -9.25 -0.07 12.93
CA SER A 157 -8.27 -0.35 13.99
C SER A 157 -7.57 -1.70 13.77
N ASN A 158 -6.50 -1.92 14.54
CA ASN A 158 -5.86 -3.23 14.65
C ASN A 158 -6.85 -4.33 15.04
N LEU A 159 -7.79 -4.02 15.95
CA LEU A 159 -8.82 -4.98 16.39
C LEU A 159 -9.71 -5.40 15.23
N ASN A 160 -10.11 -4.47 14.34
CA ASN A 160 -11.00 -4.82 13.22
C ASN A 160 -10.33 -5.86 12.29
N PHE A 161 -9.05 -5.68 11.98
CA PHE A 161 -8.32 -6.64 11.13
C PHE A 161 -8.06 -7.97 11.82
N ASN A 162 -7.63 -7.94 13.09
CA ASN A 162 -7.32 -9.17 13.84
C ASN A 162 -8.59 -9.97 14.15
N ALA A 163 -9.70 -9.32 14.53
CA ALA A 163 -10.98 -10.00 14.72
C ALA A 163 -11.47 -10.66 13.44
N LEU A 164 -11.44 -9.93 12.32
CA LEU A 164 -11.76 -10.49 11.00
C LEU A 164 -10.93 -11.74 10.68
N ALA A 165 -9.62 -11.69 10.94
CA ALA A 165 -8.73 -12.82 10.69
C ALA A 165 -9.08 -14.03 11.55
N ILE A 166 -9.43 -13.83 12.83
CA ILE A 166 -9.87 -14.90 13.73
C ILE A 166 -11.19 -15.50 13.24
N ASP A 167 -12.18 -14.66 12.91
CA ASP A 167 -13.49 -15.11 12.45
C ASP A 167 -13.40 -15.89 11.13
N CYS A 168 -12.66 -15.38 10.15
CA CYS A 168 -12.44 -16.08 8.89
C CYS A 168 -11.80 -17.45 9.08
N THR A 169 -10.78 -17.55 9.95
CA THR A 169 -10.07 -18.80 10.16
C THR A 169 -10.84 -19.79 11.04
N ALA A 170 -11.80 -19.34 11.84
CA ALA A 170 -12.68 -20.22 12.59
C ALA A 170 -13.62 -21.03 11.68
N VAL A 171 -14.00 -20.47 10.52
CA VAL A 171 -14.93 -21.14 9.59
C VAL A 171 -14.23 -21.82 8.41
N ILE A 172 -13.01 -21.40 8.06
CA ILE A 172 -12.23 -21.95 6.92
C ILE A 172 -11.26 -22.99 7.45
N ARG A 173 -11.67 -24.25 7.43
CA ARG A 173 -10.84 -25.38 7.94
C ARG A 173 -9.52 -25.55 7.19
N GLN A 174 -9.43 -25.12 5.94
CA GLN A 174 -8.24 -25.17 5.10
C GLN A 174 -7.23 -24.06 5.44
N ALA A 175 -7.59 -23.07 6.25
CA ALA A 175 -6.70 -22.00 6.67
C ALA A 175 -5.69 -22.48 7.72
N GLN A 176 -4.68 -23.22 7.26
CA GLN A 176 -3.62 -23.83 8.06
C GLN A 176 -2.25 -23.24 7.67
N PRO A 177 -1.28 -23.18 8.60
CA PRO A 177 0.09 -22.79 8.27
C PRO A 177 0.64 -23.58 7.08
N GLY A 178 1.26 -22.90 6.13
CA GLY A 178 1.78 -23.49 4.89
C GLY A 178 0.77 -23.68 3.75
N ALA A 179 -0.54 -23.54 4.00
CA ALA A 179 -1.52 -23.42 2.92
C ALA A 179 -1.34 -22.12 2.13
N THR A 180 -1.90 -22.05 0.93
CA THR A 180 -1.76 -20.88 0.05
C THR A 180 -3.13 -20.40 -0.44
N ILE A 181 -3.34 -19.09 -0.46
CA ILE A 181 -4.53 -18.44 -1.02
C ILE A 181 -4.18 -17.65 -2.28
N LEU A 182 -5.08 -17.64 -3.24
CA LEU A 182 -4.99 -16.76 -4.41
C LEU A 182 -5.68 -15.42 -4.12
N SER A 183 -4.92 -14.33 -4.07
CA SER A 183 -5.41 -12.98 -3.82
C SER A 183 -5.70 -12.26 -5.13
N VAL A 184 -6.96 -12.30 -5.55
CA VAL A 184 -7.47 -11.61 -6.76
C VAL A 184 -8.20 -10.31 -6.44
N LEU A 185 -8.55 -10.07 -5.17
CA LEU A 185 -9.25 -8.86 -4.76
C LEU A 185 -8.25 -7.78 -4.33
N PRO A 186 -8.53 -6.50 -4.69
CA PRO A 186 -7.56 -5.43 -4.50
C PRO A 186 -7.23 -5.14 -3.04
N ILE A 187 -5.93 -4.87 -2.74
CA ILE A 187 -5.46 -4.50 -1.39
C ILE A 187 -6.00 -3.17 -0.89
N PHE A 188 -6.43 -2.29 -1.77
CA PHE A 188 -7.08 -1.01 -1.40
C PHE A 188 -8.56 -1.17 -1.05
N HIS A 189 -9.07 -2.40 -1.02
CA HIS A 189 -10.42 -2.74 -0.61
C HIS A 189 -10.42 -3.62 0.64
N GLY A 190 -11.42 -3.43 1.52
CA GLY A 190 -11.48 -4.13 2.82
C GLY A 190 -11.42 -5.65 2.73
N PHE A 191 -12.11 -6.25 1.75
CA PHE A 191 -12.08 -7.69 1.55
C PHE A 191 -10.68 -8.16 1.07
N GLY A 192 -10.10 -7.47 0.09
CA GLY A 192 -8.77 -7.80 -0.42
C GLY A 192 -7.71 -7.72 0.69
N LEU A 193 -7.62 -6.58 1.37
CA LEU A 193 -6.61 -6.39 2.41
C LEU A 193 -6.88 -7.28 3.64
N GLY A 194 -8.13 -7.36 4.12
CA GLY A 194 -8.45 -8.07 5.34
C GLY A 194 -8.47 -9.59 5.16
N VAL A 195 -9.25 -10.08 4.16
CA VAL A 195 -9.47 -11.52 3.99
C VAL A 195 -8.38 -12.17 3.14
N CYS A 196 -7.96 -11.52 2.03
CA CYS A 196 -7.01 -12.14 1.10
C CYS A 196 -5.54 -11.92 1.48
N ILE A 197 -5.23 -10.92 2.31
CA ILE A 197 -3.86 -10.60 2.73
C ILE A 197 -3.66 -10.82 4.23
N HIS A 198 -4.35 -10.04 5.07
CA HIS A 198 -4.09 -10.06 6.52
C HIS A 198 -4.42 -11.41 7.17
N THR A 199 -5.58 -11.96 6.85
CA THR A 199 -6.01 -13.28 7.40
C THR A 199 -4.99 -14.38 7.11
N PRO A 200 -4.60 -14.67 5.85
CA PRO A 200 -3.64 -15.73 5.59
C PRO A 200 -2.26 -15.45 6.20
N LEU A 201 -1.72 -14.25 6.08
CA LEU A 201 -0.40 -13.93 6.63
C LEU A 201 -0.37 -14.05 8.16
N SER A 202 -1.44 -13.66 8.87
CA SER A 202 -1.56 -13.81 10.32
C SER A 202 -1.57 -15.27 10.78
N LYS A 203 -1.84 -16.22 9.87
CA LYS A 203 -1.88 -17.67 10.12
C LYS A 203 -0.67 -18.42 9.55
N GLY A 204 0.33 -17.73 9.05
CA GLY A 204 1.50 -18.37 8.45
C GLY A 204 1.19 -19.07 7.12
N MET A 205 0.17 -18.61 6.40
CA MET A 205 -0.14 -19.06 5.05
C MET A 205 0.62 -18.26 4.00
N GLY A 206 0.80 -18.84 2.82
CA GLY A 206 1.27 -18.14 1.63
C GLY A 206 0.15 -17.38 0.92
N VAL A 207 0.52 -16.32 0.19
CA VAL A 207 -0.42 -15.56 -0.66
C VAL A 207 0.17 -15.45 -2.06
N ILE A 208 -0.59 -15.90 -3.06
CA ILE A 208 -0.28 -15.66 -4.48
C ILE A 208 -1.01 -14.40 -4.91
N LEU A 209 -0.25 -13.38 -5.27
CA LEU A 209 -0.80 -12.09 -5.67
C LEU A 209 -1.13 -12.08 -7.16
N VAL A 210 -2.33 -11.62 -7.48
CA VAL A 210 -2.73 -11.31 -8.85
C VAL A 210 -2.84 -9.78 -8.92
N PRO A 211 -1.97 -9.11 -9.68
CA PRO A 211 -2.07 -7.66 -9.87
C PRO A 211 -3.40 -7.32 -10.56
N THR A 212 -4.23 -6.49 -9.94
CA THR A 212 -5.57 -6.08 -10.42
C THR A 212 -5.64 -4.57 -10.56
#